data_92fcfc6bf4d20c9d3320ca5a3f169979
#
_entry.id   92fcfc6bf4d20c9d3320ca5a3f169979
#
_cell.length_a   1.000
_cell.length_b   1.000
_cell.length_c   1.000
_cell.angle_alpha   90.00
_cell.angle_beta   90.00
_cell.angle_gamma   90.00
#
_symmetry.space_group_name_H-M   'P 1'
#
loop_
_entity.id
_entity.type
_entity.pdbx_description
1 polymer ?
#
loop_
_entity_poly.entity_id
_entity_poly.type
_entity_poly.pdbx_seq_one_letter_code
_entity_poly.pdbx_strand_id
1 'polypeptide(L)'
;SISFVDPWFGGKRPNTLSVSAYFSKQTDISSNYLTNSGYGYGYPGYGYGYPGYYGGGYGYGSNYYGNYGYNNSYEYAYDPDKSIMMFGLAAGYGKRLNWPDDYFQFMATLNYQLYMMHDWDYFLVNNGNCHNINLELMLQRNSIDNPLYTRKGSQFMLSVAATPPYSLFDGKDYASMSSSDPDKYKFIEYHKWKFKAKIFSPLAPLTVKRTPVLMTRVEYGFLGTYNKNKKSPF
;
A
#
# COMPACT_ATOMS: atom_id res chain seq x y z
N SER A 1 -13.82 7.75 2.22
CA SER A 1 -12.72 8.01 3.17
C SER A 1 -12.82 9.42 3.74
N ILE A 2 -12.44 9.57 4.99
CA ILE A 2 -12.33 10.86 5.69
C ILE A 2 -10.90 10.95 6.19
N SER A 3 -10.26 12.12 6.00
CA SER A 3 -8.91 12.36 6.50
C SER A 3 -8.78 13.77 7.04
N PHE A 4 -8.03 13.88 8.13
CA PHE A 4 -7.63 15.13 8.76
C PHE A 4 -6.12 15.20 8.82
N VAL A 5 -5.54 16.33 8.45
CA VAL A 5 -4.09 16.56 8.50
C VAL A 5 -3.84 17.92 9.13
N ASP A 6 -3.09 17.93 10.24
CA ASP A 6 -2.54 19.13 10.84
C ASP A 6 -1.04 19.22 10.53
N PRO A 7 -0.62 20.14 9.63
CA PRO A 7 0.80 20.26 9.23
C PRO A 7 1.65 21.02 10.27
N TRP A 8 1.07 21.48 11.37
CA TRP A 8 1.72 22.34 12.36
C TRP A 8 1.47 21.85 13.78
N PHE A 9 1.34 20.55 13.92
CA PHE A 9 1.00 19.93 15.18
C PHE A 9 1.92 20.39 16.32
N GLY A 10 1.31 20.87 17.42
CA GLY A 10 2.02 21.42 18.56
C GLY A 10 2.63 22.82 18.32
N GLY A 11 2.15 23.55 17.30
CA GLY A 11 2.63 24.91 16.99
C GLY A 11 4.06 25.00 16.47
N LYS A 12 4.68 23.86 16.14
CA LYS A 12 6.06 23.78 15.65
C LYS A 12 6.10 23.21 14.24
N ARG A 13 6.63 23.99 13.31
CA ARG A 13 7.05 23.43 11.99
C ARG A 13 8.30 22.58 12.18
N PRO A 14 8.43 21.51 11.50
CA PRO A 14 7.56 20.83 10.51
C PRO A 14 6.96 19.54 11.08
N ASN A 15 6.18 19.61 12.13
CA ASN A 15 5.52 18.46 12.72
C ASN A 15 4.14 18.31 12.08
N THR A 16 3.82 17.11 11.59
CA THR A 16 2.54 16.82 10.95
C THR A 16 1.83 15.73 11.73
N LEU A 17 0.56 15.92 12.04
CA LEU A 17 -0.33 14.88 12.53
C LEU A 17 -1.36 14.58 11.45
N SER A 18 -1.58 13.30 11.18
CA SER A 18 -2.60 12.84 10.24
C SER A 18 -3.47 11.78 10.88
N VAL A 19 -4.78 11.87 10.69
CA VAL A 19 -5.74 10.84 11.09
C VAL A 19 -6.65 10.56 9.91
N SER A 20 -6.87 9.30 9.59
CA SER A 20 -7.76 8.92 8.50
C SER A 20 -8.59 7.71 8.87
N ALA A 21 -9.82 7.68 8.32
CA ALA A 21 -10.71 6.54 8.37
C ALA A 21 -11.22 6.25 6.97
N TYR A 22 -11.33 4.99 6.63
CA TYR A 22 -11.91 4.58 5.36
C TYR A 22 -12.76 3.33 5.51
N PHE A 23 -13.75 3.23 4.64
CA PHE A 23 -14.56 2.05 4.45
C PHE A 23 -14.60 1.73 2.96
N SER A 24 -14.45 0.47 2.62
CA SER A 24 -14.56 -0.04 1.26
C SER A 24 -15.31 -1.35 1.28
N LYS A 25 -16.22 -1.54 0.32
CA LYS A 25 -16.86 -2.81 0.03
C LYS A 25 -16.55 -3.15 -1.42
N GLN A 26 -16.06 -4.34 -1.65
CA GLN A 26 -15.81 -4.92 -2.96
C GLN A 26 -16.54 -6.24 -3.06
N THR A 27 -17.17 -6.48 -4.19
CA THR A 27 -17.84 -7.73 -4.53
C THR A 27 -17.13 -8.36 -5.71
N ASP A 28 -17.18 -9.66 -5.81
CA ASP A 28 -16.52 -10.41 -6.86
C ASP A 28 -17.30 -10.40 -8.17
N ILE A 29 -16.63 -10.74 -9.24
CA ILE A 29 -17.20 -10.97 -10.56
C ILE A 29 -17.50 -12.46 -10.67
N SER A 30 -18.69 -12.81 -11.14
CA SER A 30 -19.11 -14.21 -11.33
C SER A 30 -18.08 -15.02 -12.13
N SER A 31 -17.75 -16.22 -11.68
CA SER A 31 -16.78 -17.13 -12.31
C SER A 31 -17.11 -17.43 -13.78
N ASN A 32 -18.38 -17.37 -14.17
CA ASN A 32 -18.81 -17.57 -15.56
C ASN A 32 -18.35 -16.44 -16.50
N TYR A 33 -18.10 -15.26 -15.97
CA TYR A 33 -17.56 -14.12 -16.74
C TYR A 33 -16.05 -14.26 -16.96
N LEU A 34 -15.34 -14.84 -15.99
CA LEU A 34 -13.89 -14.99 -16.01
C LEU A 34 -13.43 -16.07 -17.01
N THR A 35 -14.20 -17.13 -17.19
CA THR A 35 -13.89 -18.21 -18.15
C THR A 35 -14.08 -17.78 -19.61
N ASN A 36 -14.88 -16.75 -19.85
CA ASN A 36 -15.22 -16.31 -21.21
C ASN A 36 -14.42 -15.09 -21.70
N SER A 37 -13.72 -14.37 -20.85
CA SER A 37 -13.07 -13.11 -21.21
C SER A 37 -11.54 -13.10 -21.16
N GLY A 38 -10.85 -14.22 -21.08
CA GLY A 38 -9.38 -14.32 -21.33
C GLY A 38 -8.47 -13.26 -20.69
N TYR A 39 -8.94 -12.54 -19.68
CA TYR A 39 -8.18 -11.48 -19.02
C TYR A 39 -7.39 -12.02 -17.82
N GLY A 40 -6.08 -11.94 -17.95
CA GLY A 40 -5.17 -12.18 -16.84
C GLY A 40 -5.40 -11.19 -15.70
N TYR A 41 -5.47 -11.71 -14.49
CA TYR A 41 -5.62 -10.94 -13.27
C TYR A 41 -4.42 -10.03 -13.01
N GLY A 42 -4.63 -8.72 -13.13
CA GLY A 42 -3.81 -7.77 -12.42
C GLY A 42 -4.39 -7.60 -11.02
N TYR A 43 -3.67 -7.98 -9.98
CA TYR A 43 -4.01 -7.64 -8.61
C TYR A 43 -4.25 -6.12 -8.53
N PRO A 44 -5.35 -5.66 -7.92
CA PRO A 44 -5.46 -4.27 -7.55
C PRO A 44 -4.31 -3.99 -6.57
N GLY A 45 -3.28 -3.33 -7.08
CA GLY A 45 -2.17 -2.89 -6.24
C GLY A 45 -2.75 -1.97 -5.17
N TYR A 46 -2.67 -2.37 -3.92
CA TYR A 46 -2.96 -1.50 -2.79
C TYR A 46 -1.98 -0.34 -2.82
N GLY A 47 -2.35 0.68 -3.57
CA GLY A 47 -1.72 1.97 -3.49
C GLY A 47 -2.10 2.58 -2.16
N TYR A 48 -1.25 2.44 -1.15
CA TYR A 48 -1.30 3.29 0.01
C TYR A 48 -1.02 4.72 -0.47
N GLY A 49 -2.08 5.44 -0.79
CA GLY A 49 -2.04 6.87 -0.98
C GLY A 49 -1.81 7.50 0.37
N TYR A 50 -0.58 7.86 0.67
CA TYR A 50 -0.31 8.78 1.77
C TYR A 50 -1.00 10.11 1.48
N PRO A 51 -1.79 10.66 2.41
CA PRO A 51 -2.32 11.99 2.26
C PRO A 51 -1.15 12.99 2.37
N GLY A 52 -0.84 13.61 1.27
CA GLY A 52 -0.03 14.81 1.24
C GLY A 52 1.47 14.58 1.04
N TYR A 53 1.87 14.87 -0.10
CA TYR A 53 2.92 15.69 -0.66
C TYR A 53 3.22 15.20 -2.08
N TYR A 54 2.69 15.92 -3.08
CA TYR A 54 3.11 15.97 -4.48
C TYR A 54 3.75 14.68 -5.06
N GLY A 55 2.90 13.77 -5.49
CA GLY A 55 3.30 12.66 -6.31
C GLY A 55 2.27 12.43 -7.39
N GLY A 56 2.36 13.17 -8.50
CA GLY A 56 1.57 12.91 -9.69
C GLY A 56 1.92 11.53 -10.24
N GLY A 57 1.08 10.55 -9.96
CA GLY A 57 1.14 9.26 -10.63
C GLY A 57 0.51 9.43 -12.01
N TYR A 58 1.33 9.40 -13.06
CA TYR A 58 0.83 9.24 -14.42
C TYR A 58 0.32 7.81 -14.58
N GLY A 59 -0.98 7.62 -14.43
CA GLY A 59 -1.66 6.44 -14.92
C GLY A 59 -1.79 6.55 -16.43
N TYR A 60 -1.05 5.76 -17.19
CA TYR A 60 -1.33 5.55 -18.60
C TYR A 60 -2.61 4.72 -18.70
N GLY A 61 -3.73 5.38 -18.91
CA GLY A 61 -4.96 4.76 -19.36
C GLY A 61 -4.84 4.51 -20.86
N SER A 62 -4.64 3.28 -21.26
CA SER A 62 -4.84 2.88 -22.64
C SER A 62 -6.33 2.74 -22.91
N ASN A 63 -6.92 3.75 -23.54
CA ASN A 63 -8.23 3.64 -24.17
C ASN A 63 -8.11 2.72 -25.39
N TYR A 64 -8.62 1.51 -25.29
CA TYR A 64 -8.94 0.71 -26.46
C TYR A 64 -10.44 0.81 -26.76
N TYR A 65 -10.76 1.54 -27.82
CA TYR A 65 -12.06 1.47 -28.49
C TYR A 65 -12.20 0.09 -29.15
N GLY A 66 -13.22 -0.64 -28.76
CA GLY A 66 -13.55 -1.93 -29.37
C GLY A 66 -15.00 -2.32 -29.17
N ASN A 67 -15.80 -1.95 -30.13
CA ASN A 67 -16.93 -2.63 -30.71
C ASN A 67 -18.22 -2.90 -29.89
N TYR A 68 -19.28 -2.30 -30.40
CA TYR A 68 -20.67 -2.43 -30.00
C TYR A 68 -21.18 -3.87 -30.19
N GLY A 69 -21.54 -4.51 -29.10
CA GLY A 69 -22.40 -5.66 -29.03
C GLY A 69 -23.37 -5.48 -27.89
N TYR A 70 -24.57 -5.01 -28.17
CA TYR A 70 -25.70 -5.02 -27.23
C TYR A 70 -26.07 -6.45 -26.90
N ASN A 71 -25.68 -6.94 -25.73
CA ASN A 71 -26.30 -8.09 -25.09
C ASN A 71 -26.44 -7.84 -23.59
N ASN A 72 -27.65 -8.05 -23.11
CA ASN A 72 -28.13 -7.95 -21.73
C ASN A 72 -27.42 -8.91 -20.73
N SER A 73 -26.10 -8.96 -20.72
CA SER A 73 -25.31 -9.85 -19.84
C SER A 73 -24.67 -9.13 -18.65
N TYR A 74 -25.01 -7.87 -18.40
CA TYR A 74 -24.46 -7.14 -17.23
C TYR A 74 -24.99 -7.62 -15.88
N GLU A 75 -26.13 -8.32 -15.87
CA GLU A 75 -26.77 -8.81 -14.65
C GLU A 75 -26.09 -10.07 -14.07
N TYR A 76 -25.27 -10.79 -14.87
CA TYR A 76 -24.57 -12.02 -14.46
C TYR A 76 -23.08 -11.84 -14.15
N ALA A 77 -22.54 -10.65 -14.32
CA ALA A 77 -21.12 -10.38 -14.06
C ALA A 77 -20.80 -10.15 -12.59
N TYR A 78 -21.82 -10.00 -11.75
CA TYR A 78 -21.74 -9.59 -10.37
C TYR A 78 -22.26 -10.69 -9.45
N ASP A 79 -21.44 -11.14 -8.52
CA ASP A 79 -21.83 -12.11 -7.49
C ASP A 79 -21.96 -11.38 -6.14
N PRO A 80 -23.20 -11.07 -5.70
CA PRO A 80 -23.44 -10.34 -4.46
C PRO A 80 -23.09 -11.16 -3.20
N ASP A 81 -23.03 -12.48 -3.32
CA ASP A 81 -22.75 -13.39 -2.21
C ASP A 81 -21.26 -13.42 -1.89
N LYS A 82 -20.39 -13.10 -2.88
CA LYS A 82 -18.94 -12.99 -2.70
C LYS A 82 -18.52 -11.56 -2.45
N SER A 83 -18.11 -11.26 -1.24
CA SER A 83 -17.75 -9.88 -0.90
C SER A 83 -16.64 -9.78 0.14
N ILE A 84 -15.85 -8.70 0.03
CA ILE A 84 -14.94 -8.25 1.08
C ILE A 84 -15.29 -6.83 1.50
N MET A 85 -15.45 -6.63 2.78
CA MET A 85 -15.59 -5.30 3.38
C MET A 85 -14.33 -4.97 4.16
N MET A 86 -13.83 -3.77 3.96
CA MET A 86 -12.64 -3.27 4.64
C MET A 86 -12.99 -1.99 5.40
N PHE A 87 -12.70 -1.99 6.68
CA PHE A 87 -12.71 -0.80 7.51
C PHE A 87 -11.29 -0.51 7.96
N GLY A 88 -10.84 0.73 7.84
CA GLY A 88 -9.49 1.11 8.24
C GLY A 88 -9.44 2.42 8.98
N LEU A 89 -8.56 2.47 9.98
CA LEU A 89 -8.18 3.64 10.74
C LEU A 89 -6.67 3.79 10.66
N ALA A 90 -6.18 5.02 10.48
CA ALA A 90 -4.76 5.31 10.53
C ALA A 90 -4.50 6.59 11.29
N ALA A 91 -3.47 6.59 12.13
CA ALA A 91 -2.96 7.76 12.81
C ALA A 91 -1.45 7.88 12.54
N GLY A 92 -1.02 8.99 11.97
CA GLY A 92 0.35 9.23 11.55
C GLY A 92 0.93 10.49 12.16
N TYR A 93 2.18 10.41 12.57
CA TYR A 93 2.99 11.53 12.99
C TYR A 93 4.21 11.66 12.11
N GLY A 94 4.41 12.83 11.53
CA GLY A 94 5.53 13.16 10.65
C GLY A 94 6.38 14.29 11.21
N LYS A 95 7.69 14.19 11.02
CA LYS A 95 8.65 15.21 11.42
C LYS A 95 9.76 15.35 10.38
N ARG A 96 10.09 16.60 10.03
CA ARG A 96 11.31 16.90 9.29
C ARG A 96 12.50 16.90 10.24
N LEU A 97 13.55 16.21 9.86
CA LEU A 97 14.78 16.13 10.62
C LEU A 97 15.76 17.22 10.14
N ASN A 98 16.52 17.77 11.08
CA ASN A 98 17.55 18.77 10.79
C ASN A 98 18.95 18.14 10.68
N TRP A 99 19.05 16.82 10.90
CA TRP A 99 20.28 16.07 10.83
C TRP A 99 20.04 14.74 10.10
N PRO A 100 20.92 14.29 9.23
CA PRO A 100 22.21 14.86 8.78
C PRO A 100 22.08 16.06 7.86
N ASP A 101 20.93 16.25 7.20
CA ASP A 101 20.57 17.43 6.40
C ASP A 101 19.06 17.72 6.50
N ASP A 102 18.63 18.89 6.00
CA ASP A 102 17.23 19.34 6.07
C ASP A 102 16.28 18.60 5.10
N TYR A 103 16.78 17.64 4.34
CA TYR A 103 15.99 16.88 3.35
C TYR A 103 15.36 15.63 3.94
N PHE A 104 15.75 15.24 5.16
CA PHE A 104 15.21 14.05 5.81
C PHE A 104 13.85 14.32 6.47
N GLN A 105 12.95 13.36 6.28
CA GLN A 105 11.65 13.31 6.91
C GLN A 105 11.44 11.94 7.53
N PHE A 106 10.95 11.93 8.74
CA PHE A 106 10.55 10.71 9.46
C PHE A 106 9.03 10.71 9.62
N MET A 107 8.41 9.56 9.42
CA MET A 107 6.98 9.35 9.65
C MET A 107 6.77 8.05 10.40
N ALA A 108 5.92 8.08 11.41
CA ALA A 108 5.43 6.91 12.11
C ALA A 108 3.91 6.85 11.97
N THR A 109 3.38 5.73 11.50
CA THR A 109 1.94 5.56 11.27
C THR A 109 1.46 4.27 11.93
N LEU A 110 0.48 4.38 12.80
CA LEU A 110 -0.26 3.26 13.35
C LEU A 110 -1.49 3.02 12.48
N ASN A 111 -1.62 1.82 11.95
CA ASN A 111 -2.74 1.42 11.11
C ASN A 111 -3.51 0.30 11.78
N TYR A 112 -4.83 0.38 11.72
CA TYR A 112 -5.76 -0.69 12.03
C TYR A 112 -6.65 -0.95 10.82
N GLN A 113 -6.76 -2.20 10.39
CA GLN A 113 -7.60 -2.63 9.29
C GLN A 113 -8.38 -3.86 9.69
N LEU A 114 -9.67 -3.80 9.48
CA LEU A 114 -10.59 -4.93 9.66
C LEU A 114 -11.04 -5.39 8.27
N TYR A 115 -10.79 -6.64 7.96
CA TYR A 115 -11.28 -7.33 6.77
C TYR A 115 -12.40 -8.26 7.16
N MET A 116 -13.56 -8.08 6.57
CA MET A 116 -14.73 -8.96 6.72
C MET A 116 -14.98 -9.62 5.38
N MET A 117 -14.72 -10.92 5.29
CA MET A 117 -14.79 -11.70 4.06
C MET A 117 -15.97 -12.64 4.09
N HIS A 118 -16.69 -12.70 2.98
CA HIS A 118 -17.76 -13.64 2.73
C HIS A 118 -17.54 -14.30 1.36
N ASP A 119 -17.26 -15.59 1.37
CA ASP A 119 -16.90 -16.42 0.20
C ASP A 119 -15.89 -15.78 -0.75
N TRP A 120 -14.86 -15.15 -0.16
CA TRP A 120 -13.83 -14.42 -0.88
C TRP A 120 -12.64 -15.32 -1.23
N ASP A 121 -12.57 -15.78 -2.49
CA ASP A 121 -11.62 -16.82 -2.95
C ASP A 121 -10.16 -16.34 -3.15
N TYR A 122 -9.90 -15.03 -2.99
CA TYR A 122 -8.57 -14.47 -3.26
C TYR A 122 -7.61 -14.49 -2.07
N PHE A 123 -8.09 -14.88 -0.89
CA PHE A 123 -7.26 -15.02 0.31
C PHE A 123 -7.20 -16.48 0.75
N LEU A 124 -6.25 -16.82 1.61
CA LEU A 124 -6.14 -18.17 2.20
C LEU A 124 -7.36 -18.53 3.06
N VAL A 125 -8.08 -17.53 3.55
CA VAL A 125 -9.33 -17.66 4.30
C VAL A 125 -10.45 -17.01 3.49
N ASN A 126 -11.44 -17.80 3.11
CA ASN A 126 -12.54 -17.34 2.27
C ASN A 126 -13.64 -16.66 3.10
N ASN A 127 -13.82 -17.08 4.35
CA ASN A 127 -14.86 -16.60 5.27
C ASN A 127 -14.26 -16.22 6.61
N GLY A 128 -14.67 -15.08 7.16
CA GLY A 128 -14.29 -14.65 8.48
C GLY A 128 -13.79 -13.21 8.56
N ASN A 129 -13.34 -12.85 9.75
CA ASN A 129 -12.85 -11.51 10.06
C ASN A 129 -11.34 -11.56 10.36
N CYS A 130 -10.56 -10.73 9.68
CA CYS A 130 -9.13 -10.60 9.93
C CYS A 130 -8.79 -9.18 10.39
N HIS A 131 -8.03 -9.10 11.48
CA HIS A 131 -7.56 -7.84 12.03
C HIS A 131 -6.08 -7.65 11.68
N ASN A 132 -5.76 -6.52 11.10
CA ASN A 132 -4.40 -6.10 10.81
C ASN A 132 -4.09 -4.83 11.60
N ILE A 133 -3.25 -4.96 12.62
CA ILE A 133 -2.71 -3.82 13.37
C ILE A 133 -1.24 -3.74 13.06
N ASN A 134 -0.79 -2.67 12.45
CA ASN A 134 0.63 -2.50 12.14
C ASN A 134 1.13 -1.10 12.47
N LEU A 135 2.38 -1.04 12.85
CA LEU A 135 3.15 0.18 12.98
C LEU A 135 4.07 0.29 11.76
N GLU A 136 3.92 1.35 11.00
CA GLU A 136 4.80 1.68 9.88
C GLU A 136 5.71 2.85 10.26
N LEU A 137 7.01 2.64 10.12
CA LEU A 137 8.04 3.66 10.27
C LEU A 137 8.63 3.93 8.88
N MET A 138 8.66 5.19 8.47
CA MET A 138 9.21 5.62 7.20
C MET A 138 10.24 6.72 7.40
N LEU A 139 11.39 6.52 6.79
CA LEU A 139 12.43 7.52 6.65
C LEU A 139 12.59 7.86 5.17
N GLN A 140 12.40 9.12 4.83
CA GLN A 140 12.52 9.61 3.47
C GLN A 140 13.53 10.74 3.41
N ARG A 141 14.36 10.76 2.36
CA ARG A 141 15.19 11.89 1.98
C ARG A 141 14.79 12.35 0.59
N ASN A 142 14.53 13.62 0.41
CA ASN A 142 14.15 14.19 -0.88
C ASN A 142 14.92 15.47 -1.15
N SER A 143 15.93 15.38 -2.02
CA SER A 143 16.80 16.50 -2.43
C SER A 143 16.70 16.82 -3.92
N ILE A 144 15.55 16.49 -4.56
CA ILE A 144 15.31 16.84 -5.97
C ILE A 144 15.11 18.35 -6.12
N ASP A 145 15.64 18.91 -7.20
CA ASP A 145 15.59 20.34 -7.48
C ASP A 145 14.19 20.82 -7.92
N ASN A 146 13.50 20.02 -8.73
CA ASN A 146 12.16 20.34 -9.22
C ASN A 146 11.32 19.08 -9.37
N PRO A 147 10.09 19.02 -8.78
CA PRO A 147 9.22 17.84 -8.87
C PRO A 147 8.71 17.51 -10.28
N LEU A 148 8.51 18.54 -11.13
CA LEU A 148 7.94 18.38 -12.48
C LEU A 148 9.03 18.11 -13.53
N TYR A 149 10.14 18.82 -13.44
CA TYR A 149 11.25 18.71 -14.38
C TYR A 149 12.57 18.56 -13.64
N THR A 150 12.73 17.40 -12.99
CA THR A 150 13.92 17.12 -12.19
C THR A 150 15.15 17.03 -13.05
N ARG A 151 16.14 17.86 -12.78
CA ARG A 151 17.44 17.88 -13.48
C ARG A 151 18.55 17.25 -12.66
N LYS A 152 18.46 17.36 -11.33
CA LYS A 152 19.46 16.81 -10.40
C LYS A 152 18.82 16.48 -9.07
N GLY A 153 19.52 15.66 -8.30
CA GLY A 153 19.13 15.33 -6.92
C GLY A 153 18.77 13.86 -6.74
N SER A 154 18.33 13.52 -5.57
CA SER A 154 17.99 12.15 -5.21
C SER A 154 16.80 12.08 -4.27
N GLN A 155 16.09 10.97 -4.35
CA GLN A 155 15.01 10.63 -3.45
C GLN A 155 15.25 9.20 -2.94
N PHE A 156 15.32 9.06 -1.62
CA PHE A 156 15.44 7.77 -0.95
C PHE A 156 14.27 7.60 0.02
N MET A 157 13.75 6.39 0.10
CA MET A 157 12.71 6.03 1.05
C MET A 157 13.00 4.64 1.60
N LEU A 158 13.04 4.52 2.91
CA LEU A 158 13.03 3.26 3.64
C LEU A 158 11.77 3.22 4.48
N SER A 159 10.96 2.17 4.33
CA SER A 159 9.79 1.95 5.18
C SER A 159 9.82 0.54 5.76
N VAL A 160 9.45 0.44 7.01
CA VAL A 160 9.32 -0.80 7.77
C VAL A 160 7.94 -0.82 8.39
N ALA A 161 7.11 -1.76 7.99
CA ALA A 161 5.81 -2.01 8.59
C ALA A 161 5.86 -3.34 9.34
N ALA A 162 5.48 -3.33 10.60
CA ALA A 162 5.50 -4.50 11.45
C ALA A 162 4.20 -4.63 12.24
N THR A 163 3.65 -5.83 12.31
CA THR A 163 2.55 -6.19 13.20
C THR A 163 3.10 -6.75 14.51
N PRO A 164 2.36 -6.71 15.62
CA PRO A 164 2.73 -7.44 16.81
C PRO A 164 2.87 -8.95 16.52
N PRO A 165 3.87 -9.63 17.10
CA PRO A 165 4.08 -11.06 16.91
C PRO A 165 3.14 -11.87 17.82
N TYR A 166 1.85 -11.90 17.51
CA TYR A 166 0.80 -12.53 18.31
C TYR A 166 1.09 -14.01 18.58
N SER A 167 1.64 -14.73 17.58
CA SER A 167 1.94 -16.16 17.68
C SER A 167 3.01 -16.51 18.73
N LEU A 168 3.78 -15.53 19.22
CA LEU A 168 4.75 -15.73 20.29
C LEU A 168 4.12 -15.64 21.68
N PHE A 169 2.92 -15.05 21.78
CA PHE A 169 2.28 -14.72 23.07
C PHE A 169 0.95 -15.46 23.31
N ASP A 170 0.30 -15.97 22.27
CA ASP A 170 -1.04 -16.55 22.38
C ASP A 170 -1.05 -18.06 22.73
N GLY A 171 0.11 -18.71 22.75
CA GLY A 171 0.27 -20.11 23.13
C GLY A 171 -0.42 -21.13 22.22
N LYS A 172 -0.87 -20.73 21.02
CA LYS A 172 -1.56 -21.60 20.05
C LYS A 172 -0.54 -22.39 19.23
N ASP A 173 -0.86 -23.67 18.97
CA ASP A 173 -0.09 -24.50 18.04
C ASP A 173 -0.57 -24.30 16.60
N TYR A 174 0.06 -23.37 15.90
CA TYR A 174 -0.25 -23.05 14.50
C TYR A 174 0.15 -24.14 13.50
N ALA A 175 0.94 -25.13 13.92
CA ALA A 175 1.33 -26.25 13.07
C ALA A 175 0.18 -27.24 12.89
N SER A 176 -0.66 -27.41 13.90
CA SER A 176 -1.82 -28.31 13.87
C SER A 176 -3.05 -27.70 13.21
N MET A 177 -3.10 -26.36 13.02
CA MET A 177 -4.23 -25.67 12.42
C MET A 177 -4.22 -25.76 10.90
N SER A 178 -5.40 -25.99 10.28
CA SER A 178 -5.57 -25.97 8.83
C SER A 178 -5.15 -24.61 8.23
N SER A 179 -4.71 -24.65 6.97
CA SER A 179 -4.37 -23.43 6.22
C SER A 179 -5.60 -22.54 5.92
N SER A 180 -6.82 -23.12 5.99
CA SER A 180 -8.07 -22.40 5.74
C SER A 180 -8.80 -22.03 7.03
N ASP A 181 -8.19 -22.24 8.20
CA ASP A 181 -8.83 -21.98 9.49
C ASP A 181 -8.91 -20.45 9.73
N PRO A 182 -10.13 -19.88 9.90
CA PRO A 182 -10.30 -18.46 10.16
C PRO A 182 -9.61 -17.98 11.46
N ASP A 183 -9.56 -18.84 12.49
CA ASP A 183 -8.93 -18.51 13.76
C ASP A 183 -7.41 -18.38 13.66
N LYS A 184 -6.79 -19.06 12.69
CA LYS A 184 -5.36 -18.96 12.41
C LYS A 184 -4.96 -17.55 11.95
N TYR A 185 -5.83 -16.89 11.19
CA TYR A 185 -5.58 -15.58 10.56
C TYR A 185 -6.39 -14.44 11.16
N LYS A 186 -7.07 -14.68 12.28
CA LYS A 186 -7.82 -13.64 12.97
C LYS A 186 -6.99 -12.39 13.23
N PHE A 187 -5.72 -12.55 13.62
CA PHE A 187 -4.74 -11.48 13.70
C PHE A 187 -3.61 -11.74 12.71
N ILE A 188 -3.45 -10.84 11.77
CA ILE A 188 -2.44 -10.95 10.71
C ILE A 188 -1.07 -10.63 11.29
N GLU A 189 -0.07 -11.43 10.90
CA GLU A 189 1.31 -11.26 11.33
C GLU A 189 2.25 -11.16 10.15
N TYR A 190 3.04 -10.08 10.11
CA TYR A 190 4.12 -9.91 9.14
C TYR A 190 5.06 -8.79 9.56
N HIS A 191 6.23 -8.75 8.94
CA HIS A 191 7.06 -7.58 8.84
C HIS A 191 7.40 -7.33 7.38
N LYS A 192 7.26 -6.10 6.94
CA LYS A 192 7.43 -5.69 5.55
C LYS A 192 8.44 -4.56 5.46
N TRP A 193 9.43 -4.75 4.62
CA TRP A 193 10.49 -3.80 4.36
C TRP A 193 10.39 -3.32 2.93
N LYS A 194 10.48 -2.02 2.72
CA LYS A 194 10.51 -1.43 1.39
C LYS A 194 11.62 -0.40 1.32
N PHE A 195 12.43 -0.52 0.30
CA PHE A 195 13.43 0.47 -0.06
C PHE A 195 13.18 0.97 -1.46
N LYS A 196 13.18 2.28 -1.64
CA LYS A 196 13.07 2.93 -2.95
C LYS A 196 14.13 4.00 -3.07
N ALA A 197 14.82 4.02 -4.20
CA ALA A 197 15.81 5.03 -4.53
C ALA A 197 15.56 5.55 -5.95
N LYS A 198 15.63 6.87 -6.11
CA LYS A 198 15.65 7.54 -7.40
C LYS A 198 16.81 8.54 -7.39
N ILE A 199 17.64 8.51 -8.41
CA ILE A 199 18.79 9.39 -8.56
C ILE A 199 18.70 10.04 -9.95
N PHE A 200 18.81 11.35 -9.98
CA PHE A 200 18.79 12.13 -11.22
C PHE A 200 20.18 12.72 -11.45
N SER A 201 20.83 12.29 -12.54
CA SER A 201 22.18 12.68 -12.92
C SER A 201 22.15 13.43 -14.24
N PRO A 202 22.47 14.73 -14.27
CA PRO A 202 22.59 15.46 -15.54
C PRO A 202 23.78 14.93 -16.33
N LEU A 203 23.58 14.66 -17.61
CA LEU A 203 24.63 14.17 -18.53
C LEU A 203 25.36 15.29 -19.23
N ALA A 204 24.96 16.55 -19.03
CA ALA A 204 25.59 17.73 -19.55
C ALA A 204 25.53 18.88 -18.52
N PRO A 205 26.32 19.93 -18.64
CA PRO A 205 26.25 21.08 -17.73
C PRO A 205 24.85 21.67 -17.67
N LEU A 206 24.40 22.04 -16.45
CA LEU A 206 23.03 22.57 -16.21
C LEU A 206 22.83 23.97 -16.86
N THR A 207 23.88 24.61 -17.33
CA THR A 207 23.85 25.88 -18.09
C THR A 207 23.25 25.71 -19.49
N VAL A 208 23.22 24.48 -20.02
CA VAL A 208 22.66 24.18 -21.34
C VAL A 208 21.11 24.17 -21.21
N LYS A 209 20.43 24.84 -22.15
CA LYS A 209 19.00 25.01 -22.17
C LYS A 209 18.21 23.66 -22.20
N ARG A 210 18.82 22.63 -22.83
CA ARG A 210 18.26 21.26 -22.90
C ARG A 210 19.32 20.27 -22.43
N THR A 211 19.34 19.97 -21.13
CA THR A 211 20.26 19.01 -20.53
C THR A 211 19.60 17.64 -20.47
N PRO A 212 20.17 16.60 -21.08
CA PRO A 212 19.69 15.24 -20.89
C PRO A 212 19.96 14.81 -19.43
N VAL A 213 19.01 14.11 -18.85
CA VAL A 213 19.08 13.64 -17.46
C VAL A 213 18.89 12.13 -17.42
N LEU A 214 19.81 11.42 -16.80
CA LEU A 214 19.69 10.00 -16.52
C LEU A 214 18.97 9.84 -15.18
N MET A 215 17.82 9.14 -15.20
CA MET A 215 17.14 8.73 -13.98
C MET A 215 17.41 7.25 -13.72
N THR A 216 18.02 6.97 -12.58
CA THR A 216 18.18 5.61 -12.06
C THR A 216 17.17 5.37 -10.95
N ARG A 217 16.41 4.26 -11.03
CA ARG A 217 15.43 3.86 -10.02
C ARG A 217 15.73 2.44 -9.55
N VAL A 218 15.77 2.26 -8.25
CA VAL A 218 15.89 0.97 -7.59
C VAL A 218 14.77 0.83 -6.59
N GLU A 219 14.08 -0.31 -6.62
CA GLU A 219 13.05 -0.64 -5.63
C GLU A 219 13.31 -2.06 -5.14
N TYR A 220 13.25 -2.23 -3.83
CA TYR A 220 13.38 -3.51 -3.15
C TYR A 220 12.28 -3.65 -2.11
N GLY A 221 11.65 -4.83 -2.06
CA GLY A 221 10.64 -5.16 -1.08
C GLY A 221 10.87 -6.54 -0.51
N PHE A 222 10.70 -6.67 0.80
CA PHE A 222 10.78 -7.92 1.51
C PHE A 222 9.60 -8.06 2.46
N LEU A 223 8.95 -9.21 2.43
CA LEU A 223 7.87 -9.59 3.35
C LEU A 223 8.32 -10.84 4.12
N GLY A 224 8.33 -10.74 5.44
CA GLY A 224 8.67 -11.82 6.33
C GLY A 224 7.57 -12.12 7.34
N THR A 225 7.67 -13.27 7.98
CA THR A 225 6.77 -13.73 9.04
C THR A 225 7.55 -14.09 10.28
N TYR A 226 6.95 -13.92 11.47
CA TYR A 226 7.58 -14.28 12.74
C TYR A 226 7.49 -15.79 13.01
N ASN A 227 6.42 -16.44 12.53
CA ASN A 227 6.18 -17.86 12.69
C ASN A 227 6.07 -18.54 11.31
N LYS A 228 6.88 -19.59 11.07
CA LYS A 228 6.88 -20.34 9.82
C LYS A 228 5.54 -21.01 9.51
N ASN A 229 4.78 -21.37 10.55
CA ASN A 229 3.48 -22.05 10.43
C ASN A 229 2.30 -21.08 10.28
N LYS A 230 2.54 -19.76 10.47
CA LYS A 230 1.54 -18.71 10.30
C LYS A 230 2.04 -17.69 9.28
N LYS A 231 1.90 -18.03 8.00
CA LYS A 231 2.25 -17.13 6.90
C LYS A 231 1.21 -16.01 6.80
N SER A 232 1.61 -14.89 6.18
CA SER A 232 0.63 -13.83 5.86
C SER A 232 -0.45 -14.37 4.93
N PRO A 233 -1.72 -14.05 5.12
CA PRO A 233 -2.81 -14.49 4.25
C PRO A 233 -2.83 -13.79 2.87
N PHE A 234 -1.97 -12.80 2.65
CA PHE A 234 -1.85 -12.04 1.38
C PHE A 234 -0.52 -12.29 0.71
#